data_5ad8b82eb8fb482e827fdbb501e9ae54
#
_entry.id   5ad8b82eb8fb482e827fdbb501e9ae54
#
_cell.length_a   1.000
_cell.length_b   1.000
_cell.length_c   1.000
_cell.angle_alpha   90.00
_cell.angle_beta   90.00
_cell.angle_gamma   90.00
#
_symmetry.space_group_name_H-M   'P 1'
#
loop_
_entity.id
_entity.type
_entity.pdbx_description
1 polymer ?
#
loop_
_entity_poly.entity_id
_entity_poly.type
_entity_poly.pdbx_seq_one_letter_code
_entity_poly.pdbx_strand_id
1 'polypeptide(L)'
;STESLNDRRTFGGNPDGMLNFTKPKYLWATNLWDTMEANTWFPKEVQMTGDTKDYKYLTPPEKRMYDLVLSQLIFMDSLQTNNIMDNMNPYITAPEINAILSRQSYEEANHSKSYAVMVESISDNTDLIYDMWKTDPELQKKNKFIADTFAKLGEEPTHKNIVLAMFANQILEGMYFYAGFASMYALGKSGKM
;
A
#
# COMPACT_ATOMS: atom_id res chain seq x y z
N SER A 1 15.87 28.87 15.25
CA SER A 1 16.84 28.04 15.97
C SER A 1 16.58 26.58 15.61
N THR A 2 17.66 25.88 15.31
CA THR A 2 17.63 24.45 15.01
C THR A 2 17.12 23.67 16.24
N GLU A 3 16.14 22.83 16.07
CA GLU A 3 15.64 21.96 17.11
C GLU A 3 16.73 20.97 17.55
N SER A 4 16.94 20.83 18.86
CA SER A 4 17.90 19.84 19.37
C SER A 4 17.39 18.42 19.09
N LEU A 5 18.29 17.43 19.02
CA LEU A 5 17.95 16.04 18.82
C LEU A 5 16.92 15.53 19.85
N ASN A 6 17.05 15.99 21.10
CA ASN A 6 16.15 15.58 22.19
C ASN A 6 14.75 16.14 22.05
N ASP A 7 14.59 17.26 21.34
CA ASP A 7 13.29 17.92 21.11
C ASP A 7 12.54 17.35 19.90
N ARG A 8 13.21 16.54 19.06
CA ARG A 8 12.57 15.89 17.92
C ARG A 8 11.40 15.02 18.37
N ARG A 9 10.31 15.10 17.64
CA ARG A 9 9.05 14.39 17.92
C ARG A 9 8.56 13.72 16.67
N THR A 10 7.72 12.68 16.84
CA THR A 10 6.99 12.08 15.71
C THR A 10 6.04 13.10 15.12
N PHE A 11 5.31 13.83 15.96
CA PHE A 11 4.38 14.90 15.57
C PHE A 11 4.73 16.20 16.31
N GLY A 12 4.54 17.34 15.67
CA GLY A 12 4.81 18.64 16.26
C GLY A 12 6.30 18.93 16.37
N GLY A 13 6.69 19.84 17.28
CA GLY A 13 8.06 20.31 17.37
C GLY A 13 8.36 21.43 16.36
N ASN A 14 9.62 21.68 16.12
CA ASN A 14 10.10 22.70 15.18
C ASN A 14 11.23 22.13 14.31
N PRO A 15 10.91 21.23 13.35
CA PRO A 15 11.90 20.55 12.54
C PRO A 15 12.60 21.51 11.59
N ASP A 16 13.90 21.29 11.36
CA ASP A 16 14.67 21.98 10.34
C ASP A 16 14.51 21.39 8.94
N GLY A 17 13.80 20.27 8.83
CA GLY A 17 13.55 19.55 7.56
C GLY A 17 14.76 18.78 7.02
N MET A 18 15.88 18.77 7.75
CA MET A 18 17.10 18.09 7.30
C MET A 18 17.06 16.59 7.58
N LEU A 19 17.29 15.78 6.55
CA LEU A 19 17.44 14.33 6.65
C LEU A 19 18.82 13.94 7.18
N ASN A 20 19.06 14.20 8.46
CA ASN A 20 20.35 13.92 9.09
C ASN A 20 20.35 12.50 9.70
N PHE A 21 20.82 11.54 8.94
CA PHE A 21 20.95 10.13 9.35
C PHE A 21 22.16 9.86 10.27
N THR A 22 23.07 10.84 10.48
CA THR A 22 24.22 10.64 11.36
C THR A 22 23.85 10.71 12.84
N LYS A 23 22.72 11.34 13.16
CA LYS A 23 22.21 11.49 14.53
C LYS A 23 20.69 11.32 14.58
N PRO A 24 20.17 10.14 14.27
CA PRO A 24 18.73 9.89 14.37
C PRO A 24 18.32 9.77 15.84
N LYS A 25 17.16 10.32 16.18
CA LYS A 25 16.51 10.08 17.49
C LYS A 25 15.86 8.71 17.53
N TYR A 26 15.19 8.34 16.45
CA TYR A 26 14.44 7.11 16.32
C TYR A 26 15.24 6.06 15.53
N LEU A 27 16.20 5.42 16.22
CA LEU A 27 17.08 4.40 15.59
C LEU A 27 16.33 3.26 14.93
N TRP A 28 15.16 2.88 15.45
CA TRP A 28 14.32 1.86 14.83
C TRP A 28 13.93 2.22 13.40
N ALA A 29 13.79 3.52 13.13
CA ALA A 29 13.43 4.01 11.80
C ALA A 29 14.55 3.80 10.78
N THR A 30 15.79 4.09 11.16
CA THR A 30 16.95 3.86 10.28
C THR A 30 17.18 2.35 10.07
N ASN A 31 17.04 1.55 11.12
CA ASN A 31 17.13 0.09 11.00
C ASN A 31 16.04 -0.50 10.10
N LEU A 32 14.81 0.06 10.19
CA LEU A 32 13.72 -0.35 9.30
C LEU A 32 13.99 0.02 7.86
N TRP A 33 14.58 1.19 7.59
CA TRP A 33 15.01 1.58 6.24
C TRP A 33 15.95 0.52 5.64
N ASP A 34 16.99 0.14 6.39
CA ASP A 34 17.96 -0.87 5.94
C ASP A 34 17.28 -2.23 5.65
N THR A 35 16.33 -2.62 6.50
CA THR A 35 15.54 -3.84 6.29
C THR A 35 14.68 -3.75 5.04
N MET A 36 14.00 -2.64 4.81
CA MET A 36 13.18 -2.43 3.60
C MET A 36 14.05 -2.44 2.34
N GLU A 37 15.22 -1.82 2.39
CA GLU A 37 16.17 -1.80 1.28
C GLU A 37 16.66 -3.21 0.93
N ALA A 38 17.04 -4.00 1.94
CA ALA A 38 17.50 -5.38 1.76
C ALA A 38 16.42 -6.32 1.19
N ASN A 39 15.14 -6.02 1.40
CA ASN A 39 14.01 -6.82 0.92
C ASN A 39 13.35 -6.26 -0.35
N THR A 40 13.94 -5.27 -0.99
CA THR A 40 13.39 -4.70 -2.23
C THR A 40 13.49 -5.70 -3.36
N TRP A 41 12.41 -5.83 -4.11
CA TRP A 41 12.31 -6.59 -5.34
C TRP A 41 11.74 -5.70 -6.46
N PHE A 42 11.88 -6.12 -7.71
CA PHE A 42 11.48 -5.31 -8.86
C PHE A 42 10.41 -6.01 -9.70
N PRO A 43 9.46 -5.25 -10.31
CA PRO A 43 8.39 -5.81 -11.16
C PRO A 43 8.90 -6.73 -12.28
N LYS A 44 10.10 -6.47 -12.82
CA LYS A 44 10.72 -7.31 -13.85
C LYS A 44 11.09 -8.72 -13.36
N GLU A 45 11.11 -8.96 -12.06
CA GLU A 45 11.38 -10.26 -11.45
C GLU A 45 10.12 -11.12 -11.39
N VAL A 46 8.94 -10.53 -11.59
CA VAL A 46 7.64 -11.22 -11.61
C VAL A 46 7.51 -11.98 -12.93
N GLN A 47 7.52 -13.32 -12.85
CA GLN A 47 7.39 -14.20 -14.00
C GLN A 47 5.94 -14.66 -14.13
N MET A 48 5.24 -14.21 -15.17
CA MET A 48 3.82 -14.49 -15.40
C MET A 48 3.52 -15.57 -16.45
N THR A 49 4.53 -16.19 -17.03
CA THR A 49 4.34 -17.13 -18.16
C THR A 49 3.48 -18.35 -17.78
N GLY A 50 3.68 -18.88 -16.57
CA GLY A 50 2.86 -19.97 -16.03
C GLY A 50 1.43 -19.50 -15.75
N ASP A 51 1.30 -18.42 -15.01
CA ASP A 51 0.01 -17.87 -14.56
C ASP A 51 -0.88 -17.46 -15.74
N THR A 52 -0.31 -16.87 -16.80
CA THR A 52 -1.04 -16.53 -18.03
C THR A 52 -1.67 -17.79 -18.67
N LYS A 53 -0.96 -18.89 -18.66
CA LYS A 53 -1.45 -20.16 -19.17
C LYS A 53 -2.56 -20.72 -18.26
N ASP A 54 -2.29 -20.74 -16.97
CA ASP A 54 -3.19 -21.36 -15.98
C ASP A 54 -4.49 -20.56 -15.83
N TYR A 55 -4.45 -19.24 -15.90
CA TYR A 55 -5.64 -18.38 -15.91
C TYR A 55 -6.66 -18.77 -17.00
N LYS A 56 -6.21 -19.22 -18.17
CA LYS A 56 -7.08 -19.63 -19.27
C LYS A 56 -7.95 -20.84 -18.89
N TYR A 57 -7.46 -21.69 -18.01
CA TYR A 57 -8.16 -22.91 -17.58
C TYR A 57 -9.05 -22.69 -16.34
N LEU A 58 -9.02 -21.51 -15.74
CA LEU A 58 -9.93 -21.18 -14.65
C LEU A 58 -11.39 -21.17 -15.14
N THR A 59 -12.29 -21.63 -14.29
CA THR A 59 -13.74 -21.50 -14.50
C THR A 59 -14.15 -20.02 -14.44
N PRO A 60 -15.30 -19.63 -15.03
CA PRO A 60 -15.76 -18.25 -14.95
C PRO A 60 -15.85 -17.66 -13.52
N PRO A 61 -16.34 -18.40 -12.51
CA PRO A 61 -16.31 -17.89 -11.12
C PRO A 61 -14.90 -17.68 -10.56
N GLU A 62 -13.97 -18.56 -10.89
CA GLU A 62 -12.57 -18.45 -10.45
C GLU A 62 -11.88 -17.26 -11.10
N LYS A 63 -12.08 -17.04 -12.41
CA LYS A 63 -11.59 -15.83 -13.11
C LYS A 63 -12.14 -14.57 -12.47
N ARG A 64 -13.45 -14.54 -12.22
CA ARG A 64 -14.07 -13.38 -11.56
C ARG A 64 -13.49 -13.15 -10.17
N MET A 65 -13.25 -14.18 -9.38
CA MET A 65 -12.62 -14.05 -8.07
C MET A 65 -11.20 -13.47 -8.19
N TYR A 66 -10.39 -13.99 -9.11
CA TYR A 66 -9.04 -13.52 -9.35
C TYR A 66 -9.01 -12.04 -9.76
N ASP A 67 -9.85 -11.67 -10.72
CA ASP A 67 -9.96 -10.30 -11.23
C ASP A 67 -10.39 -9.32 -10.14
N LEU A 68 -11.39 -9.69 -9.32
CA LEU A 68 -11.84 -8.88 -8.19
C LEU A 68 -10.75 -8.70 -7.13
N VAL A 69 -10.01 -9.76 -6.80
CA VAL A 69 -8.90 -9.67 -5.85
C VAL A 69 -7.79 -8.77 -6.40
N LEU A 70 -7.44 -8.93 -7.67
CA LEU A 70 -6.41 -8.12 -8.30
C LEU A 70 -6.83 -6.64 -8.37
N SER A 71 -8.06 -6.34 -8.77
CA SER A 71 -8.62 -4.99 -8.74
C SER A 71 -8.58 -4.38 -7.34
N GLN A 72 -8.91 -5.16 -6.31
CA GLN A 72 -8.88 -4.72 -4.92
C GLN A 72 -7.46 -4.41 -4.45
N LEU A 73 -6.47 -5.23 -4.78
CA LEU A 73 -5.07 -5.00 -4.42
C LEU A 73 -4.54 -3.72 -5.08
N ILE A 74 -4.83 -3.52 -6.36
CA ILE A 74 -4.46 -2.30 -7.10
C ILE A 74 -5.06 -1.05 -6.44
N PHE A 75 -6.35 -1.10 -6.08
CA PHE A 75 -7.02 0.01 -5.40
C PHE A 75 -6.37 0.31 -4.05
N MET A 76 -6.11 -0.71 -3.24
CA MET A 76 -5.54 -0.54 -1.90
C MET A 76 -4.13 0.05 -1.95
N ASP A 77 -3.26 -0.43 -2.84
CA ASP A 77 -1.90 0.10 -2.98
C ASP A 77 -1.92 1.54 -3.52
N SER A 78 -2.82 1.85 -4.44
CA SER A 78 -2.99 3.21 -4.95
C SER A 78 -3.46 4.16 -3.85
N LEU A 79 -4.45 3.74 -3.06
CA LEU A 79 -4.97 4.50 -1.94
C LEU A 79 -3.88 4.72 -0.88
N GLN A 80 -3.12 3.68 -0.57
CA GLN A 80 -2.04 3.71 0.42
C GLN A 80 -0.90 4.64 -0.02
N THR A 81 -0.46 4.55 -1.27
CA THR A 81 0.57 5.45 -1.83
C THR A 81 0.17 6.91 -1.62
N ASN A 82 -1.04 7.28 -2.01
CA ASN A 82 -1.55 8.64 -1.88
C ASN A 82 -1.72 9.05 -0.42
N ASN A 83 -2.28 8.17 0.42
CA ASN A 83 -2.50 8.45 1.84
C ASN A 83 -1.21 8.70 2.61
N ILE A 84 -0.17 7.92 2.37
CA ILE A 84 1.14 8.09 3.03
C ILE A 84 1.69 9.48 2.73
N MET A 85 1.67 9.89 1.47
CA MET A 85 2.26 11.15 1.03
C MET A 85 1.41 12.37 1.40
N ASP A 86 0.11 12.28 1.24
CA ASP A 86 -0.79 13.44 1.36
C ASP A 86 -1.33 13.63 2.78
N ASN A 87 -1.57 12.53 3.50
CA ASN A 87 -2.29 12.57 4.79
C ASN A 87 -1.43 12.18 5.99
N MET A 88 -0.36 11.42 5.83
CA MET A 88 0.51 11.01 6.95
C MET A 88 1.82 11.80 6.97
N ASN A 89 2.57 11.81 5.89
CA ASN A 89 3.89 12.43 5.83
C ASN A 89 3.92 13.92 6.22
N PRO A 90 2.93 14.75 5.83
CA PRO A 90 2.93 16.18 6.20
C PRO A 90 2.88 16.46 7.70
N TYR A 91 2.35 15.52 8.49
CA TYR A 91 2.21 15.67 9.95
C TYR A 91 3.35 15.04 10.75
N ILE A 92 4.19 14.26 10.09
CA ILE A 92 5.38 13.65 10.70
C ILE A 92 6.54 14.65 10.62
N THR A 93 7.16 14.91 11.74
CA THR A 93 8.22 15.93 11.85
C THR A 93 9.61 15.34 12.12
N ALA A 94 9.70 14.06 12.50
CA ALA A 94 10.97 13.36 12.63
C ALA A 94 11.51 12.96 11.24
N PRO A 95 12.67 13.48 10.79
CA PRO A 95 13.21 13.25 9.44
C PRO A 95 13.42 11.77 9.12
N GLU A 96 13.88 10.98 10.07
CA GLU A 96 14.10 9.56 9.92
C GLU A 96 12.78 8.78 9.70
N ILE A 97 11.67 9.27 10.25
CA ILE A 97 10.33 8.67 10.01
C ILE A 97 9.79 9.12 8.64
N ASN A 98 9.98 10.39 8.26
CA ASN A 98 9.63 10.86 6.92
C ASN A 98 10.34 10.03 5.83
N ALA A 99 11.61 9.69 6.05
CA ALA A 99 12.37 8.86 5.12
C ALA A 99 11.72 7.47 4.93
N ILE A 100 11.31 6.81 6.03
CA ILE A 100 10.61 5.51 5.95
C ILE A 100 9.29 5.65 5.21
N LEU A 101 8.49 6.68 5.47
CA LEU A 101 7.21 6.89 4.78
C LEU A 101 7.42 7.09 3.28
N SER A 102 8.47 7.81 2.89
CA SER A 102 8.87 7.95 1.48
C SER A 102 9.23 6.60 0.86
N ARG A 103 9.97 5.78 1.60
CA ARG A 103 10.33 4.43 1.17
C ARG A 103 9.10 3.53 1.05
N GLN A 104 8.19 3.55 2.02
CA GLN A 104 6.94 2.79 1.97
C GLN A 104 6.10 3.21 0.76
N SER A 105 5.97 4.50 0.49
CA SER A 105 5.25 5.00 -0.68
C SER A 105 5.88 4.50 -1.99
N TYR A 106 7.21 4.43 -2.08
CA TYR A 106 7.91 3.82 -3.20
C TYR A 106 7.55 2.34 -3.35
N GLU A 107 7.54 1.57 -2.27
CA GLU A 107 7.21 0.14 -2.31
C GLU A 107 5.77 -0.10 -2.79
N GLU A 108 4.80 0.71 -2.34
CA GLU A 108 3.41 0.60 -2.81
C GLU A 108 3.29 0.92 -4.32
N ALA A 109 4.01 1.94 -4.79
CA ALA A 109 4.07 2.24 -6.23
C ALA A 109 4.73 1.10 -7.02
N ASN A 110 5.74 0.46 -6.45
CA ASN A 110 6.42 -0.69 -7.04
C ASN A 110 5.50 -1.93 -7.12
N HIS A 111 4.70 -2.17 -6.08
CA HIS A 111 3.63 -3.19 -6.10
C HIS A 111 2.62 -2.90 -7.21
N SER A 112 2.18 -1.66 -7.35
CA SER A 112 1.24 -1.25 -8.41
C SER A 112 1.78 -1.52 -9.81
N LYS A 113 3.09 -1.31 -10.05
CA LYS A 113 3.74 -1.69 -11.31
C LYS A 113 3.73 -3.20 -11.54
N SER A 114 3.88 -3.98 -10.49
CA SER A 114 3.82 -5.45 -10.57
C SER A 114 2.42 -5.94 -10.90
N TYR A 115 1.39 -5.34 -10.30
CA TYR A 115 0.01 -5.65 -10.66
C TYR A 115 -0.31 -5.26 -12.11
N ALA A 116 0.28 -4.20 -12.66
CA ALA A 116 0.13 -3.88 -14.07
C ALA A 116 0.64 -5.03 -14.96
N VAL A 117 1.81 -5.59 -14.65
CA VAL A 117 2.34 -6.77 -15.36
C VAL A 117 1.38 -7.95 -15.26
N MET A 118 0.80 -8.19 -14.08
CA MET A 118 -0.17 -9.28 -13.88
C MET A 118 -1.43 -9.06 -14.73
N VAL A 119 -2.01 -7.86 -14.70
CA VAL A 119 -3.23 -7.53 -15.46
C VAL A 119 -3.01 -7.68 -16.97
N GLU A 120 -1.91 -7.12 -17.48
CA GLU A 120 -1.54 -7.22 -18.90
C GLU A 120 -1.33 -8.66 -19.35
N SER A 121 -0.90 -9.55 -18.45
CA SER A 121 -0.65 -10.95 -18.79
C SER A 121 -1.93 -11.79 -18.92
N ILE A 122 -3.06 -11.35 -18.35
CA ILE A 122 -4.31 -12.11 -18.30
C ILE A 122 -5.46 -11.48 -19.07
N SER A 123 -5.38 -10.20 -19.42
CA SER A 123 -6.49 -9.47 -20.03
C SER A 123 -6.02 -8.57 -21.18
N ASP A 124 -6.72 -8.66 -22.31
CA ASP A 124 -6.57 -7.72 -23.44
C ASP A 124 -7.26 -6.37 -23.16
N ASN A 125 -8.18 -6.32 -22.20
CA ASN A 125 -8.86 -5.11 -21.77
C ASN A 125 -8.61 -4.87 -20.28
N THR A 126 -7.48 -4.25 -20.00
CA THR A 126 -7.02 -3.99 -18.63
C THR A 126 -7.95 -3.07 -17.83
N ASP A 127 -8.63 -2.15 -18.51
CA ASP A 127 -9.55 -1.19 -17.86
C ASP A 127 -10.70 -1.88 -17.15
N LEU A 128 -11.16 -3.04 -17.62
CA LEU A 128 -12.20 -3.82 -16.95
C LEU A 128 -11.76 -4.21 -15.53
N ILE A 129 -10.52 -4.65 -15.37
CA ILE A 129 -9.98 -5.04 -14.06
C ILE A 129 -9.71 -3.80 -13.19
N TYR A 130 -9.08 -2.78 -13.76
CA TYR A 130 -8.81 -1.53 -13.04
C TYR A 130 -10.10 -0.84 -12.55
N ASP A 131 -11.22 -1.01 -13.22
CA ASP A 131 -12.49 -0.36 -12.89
C ASP A 131 -13.38 -1.18 -11.94
N MET A 132 -13.08 -2.46 -11.70
CA MET A 132 -13.92 -3.32 -10.84
C MET A 132 -14.12 -2.76 -9.43
N TRP A 133 -13.11 -2.14 -8.82
CA TRP A 133 -13.23 -1.55 -7.48
C TRP A 133 -14.33 -0.49 -7.39
N LYS A 134 -14.65 0.21 -8.48
CA LYS A 134 -15.69 1.25 -8.54
C LYS A 134 -16.99 0.77 -9.16
N THR A 135 -16.99 -0.36 -9.88
CA THR A 135 -18.17 -0.92 -10.55
C THR A 135 -18.79 -2.08 -9.79
N ASP A 136 -18.02 -2.82 -9.01
CA ASP A 136 -18.52 -3.92 -8.19
C ASP A 136 -19.07 -3.39 -6.85
N PRO A 137 -20.37 -3.64 -6.53
CA PRO A 137 -20.99 -3.10 -5.31
C PRO A 137 -20.36 -3.57 -4.01
N GLU A 138 -19.87 -4.80 -3.96
CA GLU A 138 -19.27 -5.35 -2.75
C GLU A 138 -17.89 -4.74 -2.50
N LEU A 139 -17.09 -4.54 -3.55
CA LEU A 139 -15.82 -3.83 -3.43
C LEU A 139 -16.04 -2.37 -3.03
N GLN A 140 -17.01 -1.68 -3.61
CA GLN A 140 -17.36 -0.31 -3.22
C GLN A 140 -17.68 -0.21 -1.72
N LYS A 141 -18.53 -1.10 -1.24
CA LYS A 141 -18.94 -1.14 0.17
C LYS A 141 -17.76 -1.41 1.10
N LYS A 142 -16.89 -2.36 0.74
CA LYS A 142 -15.69 -2.72 1.48
C LYS A 142 -14.70 -1.55 1.57
N ASN A 143 -14.51 -0.85 0.48
CA ASN A 143 -13.52 0.21 0.37
C ASN A 143 -13.98 1.54 0.97
N LYS A 144 -15.28 1.75 1.08
CA LYS A 144 -15.86 3.02 1.55
C LYS A 144 -15.34 3.44 2.91
N PHE A 145 -15.27 2.52 3.87
CA PHE A 145 -14.80 2.83 5.23
C PHE A 145 -13.37 3.41 5.23
N ILE A 146 -12.46 2.79 4.48
CA ILE A 146 -11.06 3.23 4.43
C ILE A 146 -10.95 4.56 3.69
N ALA A 147 -11.60 4.69 2.54
CA ALA A 147 -11.58 5.91 1.75
C ALA A 147 -12.17 7.10 2.52
N ASP A 148 -13.30 6.93 3.19
CA ASP A 148 -13.94 7.97 4.01
C ASP A 148 -13.04 8.38 5.19
N THR A 149 -12.36 7.42 5.83
CA THR A 149 -11.46 7.69 6.94
C THR A 149 -10.27 8.54 6.49
N PHE A 150 -9.66 8.21 5.35
CA PHE A 150 -8.54 8.97 4.81
C PHE A 150 -8.96 10.35 4.30
N ALA A 151 -10.11 10.46 3.64
CA ALA A 151 -10.66 11.75 3.21
C ALA A 151 -10.89 12.67 4.39
N LYS A 152 -11.45 12.16 5.48
CA LYS A 152 -11.69 12.91 6.71
C LYS A 152 -10.42 13.47 7.35
N LEU A 153 -9.32 12.73 7.31
CA LEU A 153 -8.02 13.23 7.78
C LEU A 153 -7.54 14.42 6.94
N GLY A 154 -7.72 14.36 5.61
CA GLY A 154 -7.35 15.45 4.70
C GLY A 154 -8.15 16.74 4.96
N GLU A 155 -9.43 16.61 5.33
CA GLU A 155 -10.31 17.74 5.64
C GLU A 155 -10.06 18.32 7.04
N GLU A 156 -9.88 17.45 8.03
CA GLU A 156 -9.72 17.82 9.44
C GLU A 156 -8.50 17.12 10.07
N PRO A 157 -7.27 17.67 9.98
CA PRO A 157 -6.07 17.05 10.50
C PRO A 157 -5.93 17.17 12.03
N THR A 158 -6.92 16.72 12.77
CA THR A 158 -6.87 16.65 14.23
C THR A 158 -6.05 15.44 14.69
N HIS A 159 -5.49 15.49 15.91
CA HIS A 159 -4.79 14.35 16.51
C HIS A 159 -5.64 13.06 16.46
N LYS A 160 -6.95 13.18 16.70
CA LYS A 160 -7.90 12.06 16.63
C LYS A 160 -7.95 11.47 15.22
N ASN A 161 -8.08 12.30 14.19
CA ASN A 161 -8.19 11.85 12.81
C ASN A 161 -6.87 11.27 12.28
N ILE A 162 -5.73 11.81 12.71
CA ILE A 162 -4.41 11.23 12.42
C ILE A 162 -4.31 9.82 13.00
N VAL A 163 -4.69 9.62 14.27
CA VAL A 163 -4.68 8.31 14.90
C VAL A 163 -5.66 7.34 14.22
N LEU A 164 -6.85 7.81 13.86
CA LEU A 164 -7.83 7.00 13.12
C LEU A 164 -7.30 6.56 11.75
N ALA A 165 -6.61 7.44 11.03
CA ALA A 165 -5.99 7.08 9.76
C ALA A 165 -4.87 6.04 9.93
N MET A 166 -4.08 6.13 11.00
CA MET A 166 -3.08 5.10 11.33
C MET A 166 -3.73 3.74 11.60
N PHE A 167 -4.84 3.71 12.35
CA PHE A 167 -5.61 2.47 12.56
C PHE A 167 -6.23 1.94 11.28
N ALA A 168 -6.81 2.80 10.45
CA ALA A 168 -7.36 2.41 9.15
C ALA A 168 -6.28 1.83 8.23
N ASN A 169 -5.09 2.44 8.23
CA ASN A 169 -3.91 1.91 7.53
C ASN A 169 -3.55 0.51 8.04
N GLN A 170 -3.51 0.30 9.35
CA GLN A 170 -3.20 -1.00 9.93
C GLN A 170 -4.26 -2.06 9.58
N ILE A 171 -5.54 -1.70 9.52
CA ILE A 171 -6.62 -2.59 9.08
C ILE A 171 -6.44 -2.95 7.61
N LEU A 172 -6.15 -1.98 6.76
CA LEU A 172 -5.90 -2.19 5.34
C LEU A 172 -4.75 -3.17 5.12
N GLU A 173 -3.60 -2.93 5.74
CA GLU A 173 -2.40 -3.75 5.61
C GLU A 173 -2.55 -5.13 6.25
N GLY A 174 -3.14 -5.19 7.46
CA GLY A 174 -3.20 -6.42 8.24
C GLY A 174 -4.40 -7.31 7.91
N MET A 175 -5.50 -6.78 7.39
CA MET A 175 -6.73 -7.55 7.16
C MET A 175 -7.10 -7.63 5.68
N TYR A 176 -7.16 -6.51 4.98
CA TYR A 176 -7.66 -6.47 3.61
C TYR A 176 -6.68 -7.10 2.63
N PHE A 177 -5.39 -6.83 2.76
CA PHE A 177 -4.36 -7.47 1.94
C PHE A 177 -4.28 -8.96 2.20
N TYR A 178 -4.28 -9.40 3.45
CA TYR A 178 -4.22 -10.82 3.78
C TYR A 178 -5.45 -11.59 3.26
N ALA A 179 -6.63 -11.00 3.26
CA ALA A 179 -7.83 -11.61 2.66
C ALA A 179 -7.66 -11.82 1.15
N GLY A 180 -7.06 -10.85 0.45
CA GLY A 180 -6.71 -10.96 -0.97
C GLY A 180 -5.69 -12.07 -1.24
N PHE A 181 -4.60 -12.09 -0.50
CA PHE A 181 -3.55 -13.10 -0.63
C PHE A 181 -4.05 -14.51 -0.31
N ALA A 182 -4.91 -14.67 0.71
CA ALA A 182 -5.52 -15.95 1.04
C ALA A 182 -6.36 -16.52 -0.12
N SER A 183 -7.07 -15.66 -0.86
CA SER A 183 -7.85 -16.07 -2.04
C SER A 183 -6.96 -16.56 -3.17
N MET A 184 -5.87 -15.86 -3.47
CA MET A 184 -4.90 -16.28 -4.49
C MET A 184 -4.17 -17.56 -4.07
N TYR A 185 -3.77 -17.66 -2.79
CA TYR A 185 -3.14 -18.85 -2.25
C TYR A 185 -4.05 -20.09 -2.32
N ALA A 186 -5.36 -19.94 -2.16
CA ALA A 186 -6.31 -21.02 -2.30
C ALA A 186 -6.34 -21.58 -3.74
N LEU A 187 -6.21 -20.72 -4.76
CA LEU A 187 -6.07 -21.16 -6.16
C LEU A 187 -4.77 -21.92 -6.37
N GLY A 188 -3.65 -21.39 -5.92
CA GLY A 188 -2.35 -22.05 -6.01
C GLY A 188 -2.34 -23.42 -5.32
N LYS A 189 -2.90 -23.51 -4.11
CA LYS A 189 -3.02 -24.79 -3.39
C LYS A 189 -3.87 -25.82 -4.11
N SER A 190 -4.87 -25.40 -4.88
CA SER A 190 -5.68 -26.29 -5.71
C SER A 190 -5.01 -26.71 -7.02
N GLY A 191 -3.78 -26.26 -7.28
CA GLY A 191 -3.03 -26.54 -8.50
C GLY A 191 -3.56 -25.82 -9.73
N LYS A 192 -4.23 -24.69 -9.55
CA LYS A 192 -4.88 -23.92 -10.64
C LYS A 192 -4.16 -22.64 -11.03
N MET A 193 -3.24 -22.18 -10.19
CA MET A 193 -2.33 -21.06 -10.47
C MET A 193 -1.06 -21.18 -9.61
#